data_06ca479dccc408627ee335d3332dd219
#
_entry.id   06ca479dccc408627ee335d3332dd219
#
_cell.length_a   1.000
_cell.length_b   1.000
_cell.length_c   1.000
_cell.angle_alpha   90.00
_cell.angle_beta   90.00
_cell.angle_gamma   90.00
#
_symmetry.space_group_name_H-M   'P 1'
#
loop_
_entity.id
_entity.type
_entity.pdbx_description
1 polymer ?
#
loop_
_entity_poly.entity_id
_entity_poly.type
_entity_poly.pdbx_seq_one_letter_code
_entity_poly.pdbx_strand_id
1 'polypeptide(L)'
;MAHGLKVRFWGVRGSISCSGAEYARYGGHTSCLEVTAGGRRLIFDAGTGIRPLGLELARHPEVDIDIFFTHTHLDHITGLTFFQPLFNKRNSVRLWAGHLQGPDTLKQVVSNLMQAPLYPVSLEVFQASVDFSEFICG
;
A
#
# COMPACT_ATOMS: atom_id res chain seq x y z
N MET A 1 28.61 2.96 -8.66
CA MET A 1 28.24 3.07 -7.23
C MET A 1 27.30 1.92 -6.89
N ALA A 2 27.60 1.16 -5.85
CA ALA A 2 26.71 0.09 -5.42
C ALA A 2 25.39 0.71 -4.95
N HIS A 3 24.32 0.48 -5.69
CA HIS A 3 22.99 0.82 -5.26
C HIS A 3 22.61 -0.13 -4.12
N GLY A 4 22.83 0.32 -2.88
CA GLY A 4 22.53 -0.48 -1.70
C GLY A 4 21.02 -0.79 -1.61
N LEU A 5 20.70 -1.96 -1.08
CA LEU A 5 19.36 -2.32 -0.65
C LEU A 5 19.04 -1.51 0.62
N LYS A 6 17.95 -0.76 0.60
CA LYS A 6 17.42 -0.05 1.77
C LYS A 6 16.04 -0.59 2.12
N VAL A 7 15.84 -0.96 3.38
CA VAL A 7 14.56 -1.40 3.92
C VAL A 7 14.11 -0.42 5.00
N ARG A 8 12.86 0.03 4.92
CA ARG A 8 12.26 0.93 5.90
C ARG A 8 10.90 0.39 6.34
N PHE A 9 10.72 0.30 7.65
CA PHE A 9 9.47 -0.14 8.27
C PHE A 9 8.59 1.09 8.54
N TRP A 10 7.41 1.11 7.95
CA TRP A 10 6.40 2.14 8.14
C TRP A 10 5.28 1.71 9.07
N GLY A 11 5.05 0.39 9.17
CA GLY A 11 4.10 -0.21 10.07
C GLY A 11 4.47 -1.65 10.36
N VAL A 12 4.40 -2.04 11.64
CA VAL A 12 4.81 -3.36 12.12
C VAL A 12 3.79 -4.02 13.05
N ARG A 13 2.60 -3.40 13.22
CA ARG A 13 1.53 -3.97 14.02
C ARG A 13 0.69 -4.94 13.20
N GLY A 14 0.22 -5.99 13.84
CA GLY A 14 -0.78 -6.90 13.29
C GLY A 14 -2.19 -6.56 13.78
N SER A 15 -3.17 -6.94 13.00
CA SER A 15 -4.61 -6.89 13.26
C SER A 15 -5.22 -5.49 13.36
N ILE A 16 -4.70 -4.61 14.19
CA ILE A 16 -5.23 -3.26 14.37
C ILE A 16 -4.13 -2.26 14.71
N SER A 17 -4.29 -1.04 14.22
CA SER A 17 -3.42 0.08 14.61
C SER A 17 -3.65 0.47 16.06
N CYS A 18 -2.57 0.85 16.74
CA CYS A 18 -2.59 1.21 18.15
C CYS A 18 -2.00 2.60 18.36
N SER A 19 -2.49 3.30 19.37
CA SER A 19 -1.93 4.58 19.82
C SER A 19 -1.58 4.48 21.31
N GLY A 20 -0.59 5.25 21.73
CA GLY A 20 -0.15 5.29 23.12
C GLY A 20 1.37 5.23 23.26
N ALA A 21 1.87 5.64 24.42
CA ALA A 21 3.29 5.68 24.71
C ALA A 21 3.96 4.29 24.66
N GLU A 22 3.20 3.24 25.01
CA GLU A 22 3.63 1.84 24.97
C GLU A 22 3.99 1.33 23.58
N TYR A 23 3.48 1.99 22.52
CA TYR A 23 3.76 1.63 21.13
C TYR A 23 4.85 2.52 20.49
N ALA A 24 5.40 3.48 21.22
CA ALA A 24 6.32 4.48 20.67
C ALA A 24 7.60 3.87 20.08
N ARG A 25 8.07 2.74 20.61
CA ARG A 25 9.33 2.13 20.18
C ARG A 25 9.33 1.69 18.72
N TYR A 26 8.25 1.05 18.26
CA TYR A 26 8.12 0.52 16.90
C TYR A 26 6.96 1.15 16.11
N GLY A 27 6.23 2.06 16.75
CA GLY A 27 5.05 2.71 16.19
C GLY A 27 3.79 1.84 16.28
N GLY A 28 2.65 2.46 16.06
CA GLY A 28 1.33 1.83 16.16
C GLY A 28 0.67 1.50 14.82
N HIS A 29 1.33 1.76 13.70
CA HIS A 29 0.79 1.49 12.37
C HIS A 29 0.83 0.01 12.00
N THR A 30 -0.19 -0.45 11.25
CA THR A 30 -0.23 -1.79 10.69
C THR A 30 0.66 -1.92 9.46
N SER A 31 0.85 -3.15 9.00
CA SER A 31 1.89 -3.61 8.09
C SER A 31 2.10 -2.71 6.86
N CYS A 32 3.30 -2.16 6.76
CA CYS A 32 3.79 -1.50 5.55
C CYS A 32 5.32 -1.47 5.58
N LEU A 33 5.95 -2.05 4.57
CA LEU A 33 7.38 -2.13 4.40
C LEU A 33 7.78 -1.51 3.06
N GLU A 34 8.77 -0.61 3.08
CA GLU A 34 9.35 -0.03 1.88
C GLU A 34 10.73 -0.64 1.62
N VAL A 35 10.96 -1.10 0.39
CA VAL A 35 12.26 -1.57 -0.09
C VAL A 35 12.68 -0.71 -1.27
N THR A 36 13.87 -0.13 -1.20
CA THR A 36 14.47 0.60 -2.31
C THR A 36 15.70 -0.17 -2.79
N ALA A 37 15.71 -0.53 -4.07
CA ALA A 37 16.79 -1.27 -4.69
C ALA A 37 16.93 -0.89 -6.16
N GLY A 38 18.15 -0.61 -6.63
CA GLY A 38 18.41 -0.31 -8.03
C GLY A 38 17.60 0.87 -8.59
N GLY A 39 17.29 1.86 -7.77
CA GLY A 39 16.44 3.00 -8.15
C GLY A 39 14.94 2.72 -8.17
N ARG A 40 14.52 1.48 -7.92
CA ARG A 40 13.10 1.09 -7.82
C ARG A 40 12.63 1.14 -6.37
N ARG A 41 11.35 1.42 -6.21
CA ARG A 41 10.67 1.42 -4.92
C ARG A 41 9.58 0.36 -4.93
N LEU A 42 9.70 -0.59 -4.01
CA LEU A 42 8.76 -1.67 -3.78
C LEU A 42 8.15 -1.46 -2.39
N ILE A 43 6.84 -1.58 -2.30
CA ILE A 43 6.11 -1.51 -1.04
C ILE A 43 5.46 -2.86 -0.79
N PHE A 44 5.57 -3.38 0.42
CA PHE A 44 4.92 -4.61 0.84
C PHE A 44 3.86 -4.27 1.88
N ASP A 45 2.62 -4.60 1.52
CA ASP A 45 1.39 -4.28 2.24
C ASP A 45 1.06 -2.78 2.35
N ALA A 46 -0.22 -2.51 2.47
CA ALA A 46 -0.81 -1.18 2.56
C ALA A 46 -1.70 -1.05 3.80
N GLY A 47 -1.19 -1.50 4.95
CA GLY A 47 -1.80 -1.19 6.24
C GLY A 47 -1.70 0.31 6.56
N THR A 48 -2.07 0.71 7.76
CA THR A 48 -2.08 2.15 8.10
C THR A 48 -0.72 2.83 7.98
N GLY A 49 0.38 2.05 8.00
CA GLY A 49 1.74 2.56 7.79
C GLY A 49 1.99 3.16 6.41
N ILE A 50 1.18 2.82 5.40
CA ILE A 50 1.33 3.40 4.06
C ILE A 50 0.93 4.90 4.03
N ARG A 51 0.11 5.35 4.98
CA ARG A 51 -0.31 6.75 5.03
C ARG A 51 0.86 7.71 5.25
N PRO A 52 1.68 7.58 6.30
CA PRO A 52 2.86 8.44 6.47
C PRO A 52 3.87 8.30 5.31
N LEU A 53 4.06 7.12 4.76
CA LEU A 53 4.86 6.92 3.54
C LEU A 53 4.28 7.75 2.38
N GLY A 54 2.98 7.70 2.17
CA GLY A 54 2.31 8.46 1.11
C GLY A 54 2.48 9.97 1.24
N LEU A 55 2.46 10.49 2.48
CA LEU A 55 2.72 11.91 2.75
C LEU A 55 4.16 12.31 2.45
N GLU A 56 5.13 11.42 2.69
CA GLU A 56 6.53 11.66 2.30
C GLU A 56 6.68 11.66 0.78
N LEU A 57 6.07 10.68 0.11
CA LEU A 57 6.13 10.54 -1.35
C LEU A 57 5.43 11.68 -2.10
N ALA A 58 4.37 12.24 -1.52
CA ALA A 58 3.65 13.38 -2.10
C ALA A 58 4.50 14.66 -2.24
N ARG A 59 5.67 14.70 -1.61
CA ARG A 59 6.65 15.80 -1.77
C ARG A 59 7.42 15.70 -3.08
N HIS A 60 7.38 14.57 -3.76
CA HIS A 60 7.99 14.40 -5.08
C HIS A 60 6.99 14.76 -6.18
N PRO A 61 7.45 15.33 -7.32
CA PRO A 61 6.57 15.76 -8.39
C PRO A 61 5.82 14.61 -9.06
N GLU A 62 6.45 13.44 -9.10
CA GLU A 62 5.88 12.19 -9.60
C GLU A 62 6.56 11.00 -8.95
N VAL A 63 5.84 9.88 -8.85
CA VAL A 63 6.36 8.62 -8.32
C VAL A 63 5.87 7.44 -9.16
N ASP A 64 6.74 6.45 -9.30
CA ASP A 64 6.47 5.15 -9.93
C ASP A 64 6.68 4.05 -8.89
N ILE A 65 5.62 3.31 -8.55
CA ILE A 65 5.56 2.47 -7.36
C ILE A 65 4.95 1.11 -7.67
N ASP A 66 5.56 0.06 -7.12
CA ASP A 66 4.99 -1.27 -7.05
C ASP A 66 4.58 -1.59 -5.59
N ILE A 67 3.31 -1.97 -5.39
CA ILE A 67 2.79 -2.41 -4.08
C ILE A 67 2.44 -3.89 -4.19
N PHE A 68 3.06 -4.71 -3.36
CA PHE A 68 2.82 -6.14 -3.26
C PHE A 68 2.05 -6.45 -1.99
N PHE A 69 0.92 -7.12 -2.12
CA PHE A 69 0.14 -7.60 -0.98
C PHE A 69 0.58 -9.01 -0.62
N THR A 70 1.00 -9.20 0.63
CA THR A 70 1.24 -10.54 1.19
C THR A 70 -0.06 -11.31 1.29
N HIS A 71 -1.11 -10.63 1.72
CA HIS A 71 -2.51 -11.06 1.69
C HIS A 71 -3.43 -9.84 1.90
N THR A 72 -4.74 -10.05 1.82
CA THR A 72 -5.72 -8.95 1.81
C THR A 72 -6.58 -8.85 3.07
N HIS A 73 -6.06 -9.24 4.23
CA HIS A 73 -6.70 -8.89 5.50
C HIS A 73 -6.72 -7.36 5.69
N LEU A 74 -7.69 -6.86 6.44
CA LEU A 74 -7.92 -5.40 6.56
C LEU A 74 -6.70 -4.63 7.04
N ASP A 75 -5.94 -5.17 7.98
CA ASP A 75 -4.73 -4.54 8.50
C ASP A 75 -3.57 -4.43 7.49
N HIS A 76 -3.69 -5.11 6.33
CA HIS A 76 -2.74 -5.05 5.23
C HIS A 76 -3.21 -4.20 4.05
N ILE A 77 -4.50 -3.80 3.98
CA ILE A 77 -5.04 -3.05 2.84
C ILE A 77 -5.73 -1.74 3.22
N THR A 78 -6.10 -1.57 4.50
CA THR A 78 -6.96 -0.46 4.92
C THR A 78 -6.34 0.92 4.70
N GLY A 79 -5.01 1.04 4.73
CA GLY A 79 -4.30 2.29 4.49
C GLY A 79 -4.26 2.72 3.03
N LEU A 80 -4.53 1.81 2.09
CA LEU A 80 -4.48 2.10 0.65
C LEU A 80 -5.39 3.27 0.27
N THR A 81 -6.56 3.35 0.88
CA THR A 81 -7.55 4.40 0.64
C THR A 81 -7.07 5.81 1.04
N PHE A 82 -6.02 5.90 1.84
CA PHE A 82 -5.39 7.13 2.32
C PHE A 82 -3.99 7.35 1.75
N PHE A 83 -3.62 6.59 0.72
CA PHE A 83 -2.30 6.68 0.11
C PHE A 83 -2.24 7.83 -0.90
N GLN A 84 -1.68 8.96 -0.50
CA GLN A 84 -1.66 10.20 -1.27
C GLN A 84 -1.23 10.07 -2.74
N PRO A 85 -0.24 9.24 -3.09
CA PRO A 85 0.16 9.08 -4.48
C PRO A 85 -0.96 8.65 -5.44
N LEU A 86 -1.99 7.94 -4.96
CA LEU A 86 -3.14 7.53 -5.78
C LEU A 86 -3.99 8.70 -6.30
N PHE A 87 -3.88 9.87 -5.69
CA PHE A 87 -4.67 11.06 -6.04
C PHE A 87 -3.92 12.05 -6.94
N ASN A 88 -2.73 11.70 -7.44
CA ASN A 88 -1.95 12.53 -8.33
C ASN A 88 -1.85 11.88 -9.72
N LYS A 89 -2.41 12.54 -10.73
CA LYS A 89 -2.45 12.08 -12.13
C LYS A 89 -1.09 11.83 -12.79
N ARG A 90 0.00 12.33 -12.21
CA ARG A 90 1.35 12.09 -12.69
C ARG A 90 1.95 10.78 -12.23
N ASN A 91 1.33 10.16 -11.23
CA ASN A 91 1.85 8.95 -10.61
C ASN A 91 1.41 7.68 -11.35
N SER A 92 2.25 6.67 -11.25
CA SER A 92 1.96 5.30 -11.67
C SER A 92 2.08 4.37 -10.45
N VAL A 93 1.03 3.59 -10.19
CA VAL A 93 0.97 2.66 -9.06
C VAL A 93 0.50 1.30 -9.56
N ARG A 94 1.32 0.28 -9.39
CA ARG A 94 0.99 -1.10 -9.73
C ARG A 94 0.75 -1.88 -8.44
N LEU A 95 -0.38 -2.53 -8.38
CA LEU A 95 -0.83 -3.34 -7.24
C LEU A 95 -0.75 -4.83 -7.61
N TRP A 96 -0.08 -5.60 -6.79
CA TRP A 96 0.25 -7.00 -7.05
C TRP A 96 -0.25 -7.91 -5.94
N ALA A 97 -0.87 -9.03 -6.29
CA ALA A 97 -1.27 -10.08 -5.36
C ALA A 97 -0.92 -11.48 -5.89
N GLY A 98 -0.24 -12.27 -5.06
CA GLY A 98 0.11 -13.66 -5.41
C GLY A 98 -0.67 -14.71 -4.62
N HIS A 99 -1.53 -14.29 -3.70
CA HIS A 99 -2.30 -15.18 -2.81
C HIS A 99 -3.76 -15.38 -3.25
N LEU A 100 -4.26 -14.54 -4.16
CA LEU A 100 -5.63 -14.63 -4.66
C LEU A 100 -5.72 -15.76 -5.70
N GLN A 101 -6.26 -16.89 -5.26
CA GLN A 101 -6.53 -18.04 -6.13
C GLN A 101 -8.05 -18.27 -6.10
N GLY A 102 -8.72 -17.87 -7.15
CA GLY A 102 -10.17 -18.02 -7.22
C GLY A 102 -10.83 -16.94 -8.05
N PRO A 103 -12.16 -16.76 -7.91
CA PRO A 103 -12.90 -15.81 -8.71
C PRO A 103 -12.62 -14.35 -8.36
N ASP A 104 -12.08 -14.08 -7.14
CA ASP A 104 -11.83 -12.71 -6.69
C ASP A 104 -10.50 -12.20 -7.23
N THR A 105 -10.53 -11.05 -7.90
CA THR A 105 -9.36 -10.33 -8.35
C THR A 105 -8.95 -9.28 -7.30
N LEU A 106 -7.70 -8.84 -7.33
CA LEU A 106 -7.22 -7.76 -6.47
C LEU A 106 -8.05 -6.49 -6.66
N LYS A 107 -8.42 -6.17 -7.90
CA LYS A 107 -9.30 -5.05 -8.22
C LYS A 107 -10.66 -5.19 -7.53
N GLN A 108 -11.24 -6.39 -7.53
CA GLN A 108 -12.51 -6.66 -6.84
C GLN A 108 -12.39 -6.45 -5.34
N VAL A 109 -11.33 -6.97 -4.72
CA VAL A 109 -11.08 -6.83 -3.28
C VAL A 109 -10.97 -5.35 -2.89
N VAL A 110 -10.15 -4.58 -3.62
CA VAL A 110 -9.98 -3.13 -3.33
C VAL A 110 -11.27 -2.36 -3.63
N SER A 111 -12.02 -2.72 -4.68
CA SER A 111 -13.33 -2.12 -4.97
C SER A 111 -14.33 -2.38 -3.85
N ASN A 112 -14.36 -3.59 -3.30
CA ASN A 112 -15.23 -3.94 -2.17
C ASN A 112 -14.88 -3.16 -0.90
N LEU A 113 -13.59 -2.87 -0.67
CA LEU A 113 -13.15 -2.02 0.42
C LEU A 113 -13.65 -0.57 0.25
N MET A 114 -13.67 -0.08 -0.99
CA MET A 114 -13.99 1.31 -1.34
C MET A 114 -15.39 1.45 -1.93
N GLN A 115 -16.41 1.01 -1.20
CA GLN A 115 -17.80 1.17 -1.62
C GLN A 115 -18.73 1.41 -0.44
N ALA A 116 -19.86 2.05 -0.72
CA ALA A 116 -20.91 2.23 0.27
C ALA A 116 -21.46 0.86 0.74
N PRO A 117 -21.86 0.73 2.01
CA PRO A 117 -21.86 1.76 3.05
C PRO A 117 -20.54 1.91 3.84
N LEU A 118 -19.49 1.14 3.47
CA LEU A 118 -18.23 1.10 4.23
C LEU A 118 -17.31 2.30 3.92
N TYR A 119 -17.39 2.82 2.69
CA TYR A 119 -16.55 3.92 2.22
C TYR A 119 -17.36 4.93 1.40
N PRO A 120 -17.09 6.25 1.52
CA PRO A 120 -17.92 7.28 0.88
C PRO A 120 -17.66 7.45 -0.62
N VAL A 121 -16.54 6.96 -1.14
CA VAL A 121 -16.14 7.11 -2.55
C VAL A 121 -15.62 5.79 -3.10
N SER A 122 -15.77 5.59 -4.41
CA SER A 122 -15.29 4.40 -5.14
C SER A 122 -13.85 4.56 -5.63
N LEU A 123 -13.31 3.51 -6.28
CA LEU A 123 -11.98 3.53 -6.93
C LEU A 123 -11.81 4.67 -7.95
N GLU A 124 -12.90 5.18 -8.51
CA GLU A 124 -12.88 6.26 -9.50
C GLU A 124 -12.28 7.57 -8.97
N VAL A 125 -12.15 7.70 -7.66
CA VAL A 125 -11.47 8.85 -7.03
C VAL A 125 -9.97 8.86 -7.28
N PHE A 126 -9.37 7.73 -7.63
CA PHE A 126 -7.95 7.63 -7.95
C PHE A 126 -7.67 8.31 -9.29
N GLN A 127 -6.70 9.22 -9.28
CA GLN A 127 -6.27 9.98 -10.46
C GLN A 127 -4.99 9.42 -11.08
N ALA A 128 -4.20 8.70 -10.30
CA ALA A 128 -2.99 8.01 -10.77
C ALA A 128 -3.34 6.95 -11.82
N SER A 129 -2.38 6.58 -12.66
CA SER A 129 -2.46 5.34 -13.43
C SER A 129 -2.32 4.17 -12.46
N VAL A 130 -3.40 3.40 -12.29
CA VAL A 130 -3.43 2.26 -11.36
C VAL A 130 -3.66 0.97 -12.11
N ASP A 131 -2.69 0.05 -12.02
CA ASP A 131 -2.78 -1.29 -12.57
C ASP A 131 -2.95 -2.32 -11.45
N PHE A 132 -3.83 -3.28 -11.66
CA PHE A 132 -4.08 -4.40 -10.76
C PHE A 132 -3.63 -5.68 -11.44
N SER A 133 -2.82 -6.49 -10.76
CA SER A 133 -2.30 -7.73 -11.30
C SER A 133 -2.23 -8.83 -10.24
N GLU A 134 -2.57 -10.02 -10.66
CA GLU A 134 -2.34 -11.24 -9.91
C GLU A 134 -1.16 -12.00 -10.54
N PHE A 135 -0.39 -12.71 -9.73
CA PHE A 135 0.67 -13.60 -10.19
C PHE A 135 0.60 -14.94 -9.45
N ILE A 136 1.08 -15.96 -10.10
CA ILE A 136 1.16 -17.31 -9.52
C ILE A 136 2.58 -17.47 -8.98
N CYS A 137 2.68 -17.77 -7.67
CA CYS A 137 3.94 -18.20 -7.08
C CYS A 137 4.18 -19.66 -7.51
N GLY A 138 5.24 -19.88 -8.27
CA GLY A 138 5.66 -21.21 -8.74
C GLY A 138 6.17 -22.11 -7.61
#